data_f5089bd8ed6e14d749b477baea8c91c8
#
_entry.id   f5089bd8ed6e14d749b477baea8c91c8
#
_cell.length_a   1.000
_cell.length_b   1.000
_cell.length_c   1.000
_cell.angle_alpha   90.00
_cell.angle_beta   90.00
_cell.angle_gamma   90.00
#
_symmetry.space_group_name_H-M   'P 1'
#
loop_
_entity.id
_entity.type
_entity.pdbx_description
1 polymer ?
#
loop_
_entity_poly.entity_id
_entity_poly.type
_entity_poly.pdbx_seq_one_letter_code
_entity_poly.pdbx_strand_id
1 'polypeptide(L)'
;IRTVHLKNGVANYPAGPTLLYDSDPAAEELETRLKATGFFRSLRIAAPAAAAEAAPDAIGKGLKLLLVDNDDCFIQTLANYVRQTGAEVVTYRSGFPLTLIDELRPDIVLISPGPGRPIDFNVPQTARHAAALGIPVFGVCLGLQGIVEAWGGELGVLPYPMHGKPSWVEHSNQGVFEGLPPKVKVGRYHSLYALRDKLPA
;
A
#
# COMPACT_ATOMS: atom_id res chain seq x y z
N ILE A 1 4.55 13.86 2.11
CA ILE A 1 5.86 13.43 2.64
C ILE A 1 5.90 13.82 4.11
N ARG A 2 6.17 12.85 4.99
CA ARG A 2 6.32 13.09 6.43
C ARG A 2 7.80 13.10 6.76
N THR A 3 8.36 14.28 6.94
CA THR A 3 9.79 14.46 7.20
C THR A 3 9.98 15.11 8.58
N VAL A 4 10.91 14.61 9.36
CA VAL A 4 11.34 15.23 10.62
C VAL A 4 12.66 15.93 10.38
N HIS A 5 12.73 17.20 10.72
CA HIS A 5 13.96 17.97 10.67
C HIS A 5 14.60 18.02 12.07
N LEU A 6 15.77 17.43 12.20
CA LEU A 6 16.55 17.47 13.43
C LEU A 6 17.63 18.54 13.34
N LYS A 7 17.60 19.53 14.24
CA LYS A 7 18.62 20.56 14.32
C LYS A 7 18.85 20.93 15.78
N ASN A 8 20.10 20.90 16.22
CA ASN A 8 20.51 21.28 17.57
C ASN A 8 19.69 20.63 18.70
N GLY A 9 19.41 19.34 18.59
CA GLY A 9 18.62 18.61 19.57
C GLY A 9 17.10 18.86 19.52
N VAL A 10 16.64 19.69 18.58
CA VAL A 10 15.21 19.95 18.37
C VAL A 10 14.70 19.18 17.15
N ALA A 11 13.63 18.42 17.34
CA ALA A 11 12.91 17.76 16.27
C ALA A 11 11.72 18.62 15.81
N ASN A 12 11.74 19.06 14.56
CA ASN A 12 10.62 19.77 13.95
C ASN A 12 9.90 18.80 13.00
N TYR A 13 8.64 18.51 13.31
CA TYR A 13 7.77 17.66 12.52
C TYR A 13 6.63 18.49 11.92
N PRO A 14 6.76 18.95 10.66
CA PRO A 14 5.67 19.63 9.99
C PRO A 14 4.54 18.63 9.69
N ALA A 15 3.41 18.84 10.32
CA ALA A 15 2.17 18.13 10.03
C ALA A 15 1.11 19.14 9.59
N GLY A 16 0.43 18.85 8.50
CA GLY A 16 -0.65 19.69 8.01
C GLY A 16 -1.69 18.88 7.24
N PRO A 17 -2.91 19.39 7.13
CA PRO A 17 -3.95 18.81 6.29
C PRO A 17 -3.72 19.18 4.83
N THR A 18 -4.39 18.48 3.93
CA THR A 18 -4.58 18.93 2.55
C THR A 18 -5.89 19.70 2.49
N LEU A 19 -5.83 21.01 2.51
CA LEU A 19 -7.01 21.85 2.45
C LEU A 19 -7.62 21.82 1.05
N LEU A 20 -8.88 21.44 0.96
CA LEU A 20 -9.72 21.52 -0.22
C LEU A 20 -10.78 22.61 -0.01
N TYR A 21 -11.44 23.02 -1.08
CA TYR A 21 -12.43 24.10 -1.03
C TYR A 21 -13.59 23.79 -0.07
N ASP A 22 -13.94 22.51 0.08
CA ASP A 22 -15.02 21.99 0.94
C ASP A 22 -14.51 21.33 2.23
N SER A 23 -13.27 21.57 2.62
CA SER A 23 -12.70 21.02 3.86
C SER A 23 -13.38 21.62 5.10
N ASP A 24 -13.75 20.74 6.05
CA ASP A 24 -14.18 21.15 7.38
C ASP A 24 -12.97 21.47 8.25
N PRO A 25 -12.79 22.71 8.75
CA PRO A 25 -11.60 23.10 9.53
C PRO A 25 -11.37 22.24 10.78
N ALA A 26 -12.43 21.80 11.46
CA ALA A 26 -12.31 20.99 12.66
C ALA A 26 -11.85 19.54 12.33
N ALA A 27 -12.35 18.99 11.22
CA ALA A 27 -11.93 17.68 10.74
C ALA A 27 -10.46 17.70 10.29
N GLU A 28 -10.02 18.76 9.63
CA GLU A 28 -8.65 18.93 9.16
C GLU A 28 -7.66 19.14 10.32
N GLU A 29 -8.08 19.88 11.36
CA GLU A 29 -7.28 20.00 12.59
C GLU A 29 -7.13 18.65 13.29
N LEU A 30 -8.21 17.89 13.41
CA LEU A 30 -8.17 16.54 13.98
C LEU A 30 -7.24 15.62 13.16
N GLU A 31 -7.32 15.65 11.85
CA GLU A 31 -6.45 14.89 10.96
C GLU A 31 -4.97 15.25 11.17
N THR A 32 -4.67 16.54 11.29
CA THR A 32 -3.32 17.02 11.59
C THR A 32 -2.79 16.46 12.90
N ARG A 33 -3.60 16.49 13.96
CA ARG A 33 -3.25 15.91 15.27
C ARG A 33 -3.05 14.40 15.21
N LEU A 34 -3.90 13.67 14.48
CA LEU A 34 -3.78 12.24 14.30
C LEU A 34 -2.50 11.87 13.52
N LYS A 35 -2.16 12.63 12.48
CA LYS A 35 -0.90 12.46 11.74
C LYS A 35 0.33 12.65 12.63
N ALA A 36 0.30 13.62 13.54
CA ALA A 36 1.38 13.87 14.48
C ALA A 36 1.47 12.84 15.61
N THR A 37 0.34 12.27 16.03
CA THR A 37 0.26 11.33 17.16
C THR A 37 1.14 10.10 16.95
N GLY A 38 1.19 9.55 15.74
CA GLY A 38 2.04 8.40 15.40
C GLY A 38 3.52 8.70 15.65
N PHE A 39 3.98 9.88 15.23
CA PHE A 39 5.35 10.32 15.48
C PHE A 39 5.63 10.52 16.98
N PHE A 40 4.76 11.22 17.70
CA PHE A 40 4.94 11.41 19.14
C PHE A 40 4.87 10.12 19.96
N ARG A 41 4.06 9.15 19.53
CA ARG A 41 4.07 7.81 20.13
C ARG A 41 5.40 7.11 19.92
N SER A 42 6.00 7.19 18.75
CA SER A 42 7.30 6.58 18.47
C SER A 42 8.43 7.18 19.31
N LEU A 43 8.37 8.47 19.64
CA LEU A 43 9.33 9.12 20.53
C LEU A 43 9.19 8.69 22.00
N ARG A 44 8.00 8.27 22.45
CA ARG A 44 7.76 7.80 23.81
C ARG A 44 8.14 6.33 23.98
N ILE A 45 8.31 5.61 22.89
CA ILE A 45 8.78 4.22 22.89
C ILE A 45 10.30 4.25 22.79
N ALA A 46 10.97 4.76 23.83
CA ALA A 46 12.40 4.58 24.04
C ALA A 46 12.69 3.24 24.75
N ALA A 47 11.95 2.21 24.36
CA ALA A 47 12.44 0.84 24.51
C ALA A 47 12.95 0.44 23.11
N PRO A 48 14.10 -0.28 23.01
CA PRO A 48 14.40 -0.94 21.76
C PRO A 48 13.12 -1.69 21.38
N ALA A 49 12.59 -1.42 20.19
CA ALA A 49 11.51 -2.21 19.68
C ALA A 49 12.02 -3.66 19.77
N ALA A 50 11.54 -4.39 20.78
CA ALA A 50 11.57 -5.82 20.67
C ALA A 50 11.00 -6.08 19.30
N ALA A 51 11.80 -6.70 18.43
CA ALA A 51 11.31 -7.16 17.14
C ALA A 51 9.94 -7.74 17.46
N ALA A 52 8.90 -7.18 16.85
CA ALA A 52 7.54 -7.59 17.19
C ALA A 52 7.58 -9.11 17.17
N GLU A 53 7.47 -9.74 18.34
CA GLU A 53 7.51 -11.19 18.41
C GLU A 53 6.44 -11.64 17.46
N ALA A 54 6.85 -12.33 16.41
CA ALA A 54 5.92 -12.84 15.42
C ALA A 54 4.86 -13.59 16.20
N ALA A 55 3.58 -13.27 15.97
CA ALA A 55 2.50 -14.00 16.59
C ALA A 55 2.80 -15.50 16.46
N PRO A 56 2.49 -16.34 17.46
CA PRO A 56 2.87 -17.75 17.48
C PRO A 56 2.49 -18.53 16.21
N ASP A 57 1.55 -18.02 15.43
CA ASP A 57 1.12 -18.53 14.14
C ASP A 57 1.49 -17.57 12.98
N ALA A 58 2.74 -17.13 12.93
CA ALA A 58 3.22 -16.25 11.85
C ALA A 58 3.14 -16.96 10.49
N ILE A 59 2.00 -16.82 9.81
CA ILE A 59 1.67 -17.48 8.52
C ILE A 59 2.66 -17.14 7.40
N GLY A 60 3.37 -16.01 7.52
CA GLY A 60 4.40 -15.58 6.58
C GLY A 60 5.81 -16.08 6.90
N LYS A 61 5.98 -16.86 7.98
CA LYS A 61 7.32 -17.32 8.37
C LYS A 61 7.96 -18.20 7.29
N GLY A 62 9.17 -17.80 6.88
CA GLY A 62 9.93 -18.48 5.83
C GLY A 62 9.57 -18.03 4.40
N LEU A 63 8.58 -17.14 4.24
CA LEU A 63 8.26 -16.54 2.94
C LEU A 63 9.05 -15.25 2.73
N LYS A 64 9.54 -15.07 1.51
CA LYS A 64 10.18 -13.84 1.03
C LYS A 64 9.23 -13.08 0.13
N LEU A 65 8.93 -11.84 0.45
CA LEU A 65 8.07 -10.97 -0.32
C LEU A 65 8.88 -9.83 -0.94
N LEU A 66 8.74 -9.65 -2.25
CA LEU A 66 9.20 -8.45 -2.94
C LEU A 66 8.08 -7.41 -2.92
N LEU A 67 8.31 -6.29 -2.25
CA LEU A 67 7.43 -5.13 -2.25
C LEU A 67 7.94 -4.11 -3.28
N VAL A 68 7.13 -3.86 -4.31
CA VAL A 68 7.42 -2.88 -5.36
C VAL A 68 6.84 -1.53 -4.94
N ASP A 69 7.71 -0.54 -4.76
CA ASP A 69 7.36 0.83 -4.35
C ASP A 69 7.11 1.73 -5.58
N ASN A 70 5.87 2.15 -5.79
CA ASN A 70 5.47 3.05 -6.86
C ASN A 70 5.31 4.51 -6.35
N ASP A 71 6.28 5.01 -5.62
CA ASP A 71 6.23 6.34 -4.97
C ASP A 71 5.12 6.46 -3.91
N ASP A 72 4.80 5.33 -3.26
CA ASP A 72 3.79 5.30 -2.22
C ASP A 72 4.31 5.88 -0.89
N CYS A 73 3.66 6.93 -0.39
CA CYS A 73 4.03 7.53 0.90
C CYS A 73 3.75 6.61 2.11
N PHE A 74 3.00 5.53 1.94
CA PHE A 74 2.70 4.53 2.97
C PHE A 74 3.50 3.23 2.81
N ILE A 75 4.47 3.18 1.89
CA ILE A 75 5.23 1.96 1.58
C ILE A 75 5.80 1.27 2.81
N GLN A 76 6.36 2.03 3.76
CA GLN A 76 6.93 1.46 4.98
C GLN A 76 5.86 0.91 5.93
N THR A 77 4.67 1.51 5.93
CA THR A 77 3.51 0.99 6.69
C THR A 77 3.05 -0.33 6.10
N LEU A 78 2.94 -0.41 4.78
CA LEU A 78 2.57 -1.64 4.08
C LEU A 78 3.61 -2.74 4.31
N ALA A 79 4.91 -2.41 4.18
CA ALA A 79 6.00 -3.33 4.50
C ALA A 79 5.92 -3.86 5.94
N ASN A 80 5.59 -2.96 6.91
CA ASN A 80 5.47 -3.35 8.30
C ASN A 80 4.29 -4.30 8.56
N TYR A 81 3.14 -4.08 7.91
CA TYR A 81 2.01 -5.02 8.01
C TYR A 81 2.39 -6.41 7.51
N VAL A 82 3.13 -6.48 6.41
CA VAL A 82 3.60 -7.78 5.89
C VAL A 82 4.61 -8.42 6.84
N ARG A 83 5.57 -7.64 7.37
CA ARG A 83 6.55 -8.17 8.36
C ARG A 83 5.89 -8.71 9.63
N GLN A 84 4.76 -8.15 10.05
CA GLN A 84 3.99 -8.66 11.19
C GLN A 84 3.46 -10.08 10.98
N THR A 85 3.33 -10.54 9.74
CA THR A 85 3.00 -11.93 9.42
C THR A 85 4.18 -12.89 9.60
N GLY A 86 5.39 -12.37 9.86
CA GLY A 86 6.62 -13.14 9.94
C GLY A 86 7.37 -13.29 8.62
N ALA A 87 6.88 -12.72 7.51
CA ALA A 87 7.54 -12.76 6.21
C ALA A 87 8.77 -11.83 6.15
N GLU A 88 9.79 -12.25 5.42
CA GLU A 88 10.88 -11.38 4.99
C GLU A 88 10.39 -10.44 3.90
N VAL A 89 10.61 -9.14 4.04
CA VAL A 89 10.17 -8.14 3.07
C VAL A 89 11.37 -7.38 2.53
N VAL A 90 11.60 -7.51 1.24
CA VAL A 90 12.57 -6.72 0.47
C VAL A 90 11.79 -5.68 -0.34
N THR A 91 12.17 -4.41 -0.23
CA THR A 91 11.48 -3.32 -0.92
C THR A 91 12.37 -2.70 -1.97
N TYR A 92 11.88 -2.61 -3.20
CA TYR A 92 12.56 -1.91 -4.29
C TYR A 92 11.62 -0.87 -4.93
N ARG A 93 12.19 0.28 -5.26
CA ARG A 93 11.51 1.29 -6.07
C ARG A 93 11.23 0.71 -7.47
N SER A 94 10.06 0.98 -8.03
CA SER A 94 9.71 0.62 -9.41
C SER A 94 10.73 1.13 -10.43
N GLY A 95 10.82 0.47 -11.57
CA GLY A 95 11.84 0.78 -12.59
C GLY A 95 13.15 0.01 -12.42
N PHE A 96 13.23 -0.92 -11.48
CA PHE A 96 14.35 -1.87 -11.39
C PHE A 96 14.37 -2.82 -12.60
N PRO A 97 15.54 -3.37 -12.97
CA PRO A 97 15.61 -4.40 -14.01
C PRO A 97 14.80 -5.63 -13.62
N LEU A 98 13.93 -6.15 -14.51
CA LEU A 98 13.05 -7.28 -14.20
C LEU A 98 13.83 -8.55 -13.80
N THR A 99 15.09 -8.69 -14.27
CA THR A 99 16.01 -9.75 -13.85
C THR A 99 16.24 -9.80 -12.33
N LEU A 100 15.99 -8.69 -11.63
CA LEU A 100 16.02 -8.66 -10.16
C LEU A 100 15.02 -9.66 -9.55
N ILE A 101 13.86 -9.86 -10.18
CA ILE A 101 12.87 -10.84 -9.72
C ILE A 101 13.42 -12.26 -9.89
N ASP A 102 14.12 -12.52 -11.01
CA ASP A 102 14.76 -13.81 -11.28
C ASP A 102 15.86 -14.12 -10.25
N GLU A 103 16.62 -13.11 -9.84
CA GLU A 103 17.69 -13.23 -8.84
C GLU A 103 17.15 -13.40 -7.42
N LEU A 104 16.16 -12.59 -7.03
CA LEU A 104 15.58 -12.60 -5.69
C LEU A 104 14.75 -13.84 -5.40
N ARG A 105 14.08 -14.40 -6.45
CA ARG A 105 13.16 -15.53 -6.32
C ARG A 105 12.19 -15.35 -5.15
N PRO A 106 11.40 -14.26 -5.10
CA PRO A 106 10.45 -14.09 -4.02
C PRO A 106 9.30 -15.09 -4.14
N ASP A 107 8.71 -15.45 -3.00
CA ASP A 107 7.51 -16.30 -2.96
C ASP A 107 6.25 -15.55 -3.41
N ILE A 108 6.26 -14.21 -3.30
CA ILE A 108 5.16 -13.33 -3.73
C ILE A 108 5.71 -11.95 -4.09
N VAL A 109 5.11 -11.32 -5.10
CA VAL A 109 5.34 -9.92 -5.44
C VAL A 109 4.12 -9.10 -5.03
N LEU A 110 4.32 -8.13 -4.13
CA LEU A 110 3.31 -7.16 -3.73
C LEU A 110 3.61 -5.82 -4.39
N ILE A 111 2.66 -5.31 -5.16
CA ILE A 111 2.79 -4.04 -5.87
C ILE A 111 1.99 -2.97 -5.14
N SER A 112 2.66 -1.91 -4.71
CA SER A 112 2.10 -0.87 -3.87
C SER A 112 1.09 0.04 -4.57
N PRO A 113 0.34 0.85 -3.81
CA PRO A 113 -0.27 2.06 -4.34
C PRO A 113 0.77 2.99 -4.98
N GLY A 114 0.31 4.03 -5.67
CA GLY A 114 1.16 5.07 -6.22
C GLY A 114 0.34 6.15 -6.90
N PRO A 115 0.97 7.28 -7.26
CA PRO A 115 0.35 8.34 -8.05
C PRO A 115 0.31 7.98 -9.54
N GLY A 116 -0.44 8.74 -10.34
CA GLY A 116 -0.45 8.62 -11.80
C GLY A 116 -1.13 7.35 -12.32
N ARG A 117 -0.52 6.72 -13.29
CA ARG A 117 -1.02 5.52 -13.97
C ARG A 117 -0.06 4.34 -13.80
N PRO A 118 -0.55 3.09 -13.87
CA PRO A 118 0.28 1.90 -13.71
C PRO A 118 1.45 1.82 -14.70
N ILE A 119 1.25 2.31 -15.93
CA ILE A 119 2.29 2.29 -16.97
C ILE A 119 3.49 3.19 -16.63
N ASP A 120 3.26 4.26 -15.87
CA ASP A 120 4.31 5.20 -15.46
C ASP A 120 5.36 4.53 -14.53
N PHE A 121 4.98 3.42 -13.91
CA PHE A 121 5.78 2.63 -12.98
C PHE A 121 6.11 1.22 -13.49
N ASN A 122 5.89 0.93 -14.75
CA ASN A 122 6.08 -0.40 -15.37
C ASN A 122 5.30 -1.53 -14.66
N VAL A 123 4.19 -1.22 -13.98
CA VAL A 123 3.43 -2.20 -13.21
C VAL A 123 2.95 -3.37 -14.07
N PRO A 124 2.36 -3.16 -15.28
CA PRO A 124 1.92 -4.27 -16.13
C PRO A 124 3.06 -5.21 -16.52
N GLN A 125 4.25 -4.66 -16.80
CA GLN A 125 5.42 -5.46 -17.19
C GLN A 125 5.95 -6.26 -15.99
N THR A 126 6.04 -5.64 -14.83
CA THR A 126 6.47 -6.29 -13.58
C THR A 126 5.53 -7.44 -13.22
N ALA A 127 4.21 -7.21 -13.30
CA ALA A 127 3.22 -8.23 -13.00
C ALA A 127 3.31 -9.43 -13.95
N ARG A 128 3.41 -9.18 -15.26
CA ARG A 128 3.56 -10.24 -16.27
C ARG A 128 4.85 -11.02 -16.10
N HIS A 129 5.95 -10.35 -15.80
CA HIS A 129 7.24 -11.03 -15.60
C HIS A 129 7.20 -11.96 -14.39
N ALA A 130 6.70 -11.49 -13.25
CA ALA A 130 6.55 -12.32 -12.06
C ALA A 130 5.63 -13.53 -12.31
N ALA A 131 4.48 -13.31 -12.97
CA ALA A 131 3.55 -14.38 -13.30
C ALA A 131 4.16 -15.41 -14.27
N ALA A 132 4.97 -14.99 -15.24
CA ALA A 132 5.68 -15.90 -16.15
C ALA A 132 6.69 -16.80 -15.42
N LEU A 133 7.20 -16.36 -14.27
CA LEU A 133 8.04 -17.17 -13.38
C LEU A 133 7.24 -18.05 -12.41
N GLY A 134 5.90 -18.02 -12.49
CA GLY A 134 5.00 -18.73 -11.57
C GLY A 134 4.90 -18.08 -10.18
N ILE A 135 5.37 -16.85 -10.03
CA ILE A 135 5.34 -16.12 -8.76
C ILE A 135 3.99 -15.40 -8.62
N PRO A 136 3.23 -15.64 -7.54
CA PRO A 136 1.99 -14.93 -7.25
C PRO A 136 2.20 -13.43 -7.17
N VAL A 137 1.26 -12.65 -7.72
CA VAL A 137 1.29 -11.19 -7.70
C VAL A 137 0.04 -10.66 -6.98
N PHE A 138 0.23 -9.75 -6.04
CA PHE A 138 -0.85 -9.03 -5.36
C PHE A 138 -0.68 -7.53 -5.56
N GLY A 139 -1.73 -6.85 -5.96
CA GLY A 139 -1.70 -5.40 -6.20
C GLY A 139 -2.64 -4.63 -5.29
N VAL A 140 -2.15 -3.52 -4.75
CA VAL A 140 -2.95 -2.59 -3.95
C VAL A 140 -3.13 -1.28 -4.75
N CYS A 141 -4.37 -0.83 -4.95
CA CYS A 141 -4.71 0.40 -5.65
C CYS A 141 -4.08 0.46 -7.05
N LEU A 142 -3.04 1.26 -7.27
CA LEU A 142 -2.28 1.32 -8.52
C LEU A 142 -1.76 -0.06 -8.96
N GLY A 143 -1.30 -0.87 -8.00
CA GLY A 143 -0.85 -2.23 -8.27
C GLY A 143 -1.96 -3.12 -8.84
N LEU A 144 -3.17 -3.08 -8.24
CA LEU A 144 -4.34 -3.79 -8.78
C LEU A 144 -4.70 -3.29 -10.18
N GLN A 145 -4.69 -1.98 -10.39
CA GLN A 145 -4.99 -1.38 -11.69
C GLN A 145 -4.02 -1.85 -12.77
N GLY A 146 -2.73 -1.91 -12.45
CA GLY A 146 -1.72 -2.41 -13.36
C GLY A 146 -1.80 -3.91 -13.64
N ILE A 147 -2.25 -4.70 -12.68
CA ILE A 147 -2.57 -6.12 -12.89
C ILE A 147 -3.72 -6.23 -13.89
N VAL A 148 -4.79 -5.45 -13.74
CA VAL A 148 -5.92 -5.46 -14.70
C VAL A 148 -5.43 -5.12 -16.11
N GLU A 149 -4.65 -4.06 -16.30
CA GLU A 149 -4.07 -3.69 -17.60
C GLU A 149 -3.09 -4.75 -18.14
N ALA A 150 -2.35 -5.42 -17.25
CA ALA A 150 -1.40 -6.46 -17.65
C ALA A 150 -2.05 -7.61 -18.43
N TRP A 151 -3.30 -7.92 -18.15
CA TRP A 151 -4.05 -8.99 -18.82
C TRP A 151 -5.15 -8.46 -19.75
N GLY A 152 -5.06 -7.20 -20.17
CA GLY A 152 -5.93 -6.62 -21.20
C GLY A 152 -7.26 -6.07 -20.68
N GLY A 153 -7.40 -5.92 -19.37
CA GLY A 153 -8.54 -5.21 -18.80
C GLY A 153 -8.42 -3.70 -18.96
N GLU A 154 -9.50 -2.99 -18.74
CA GLU A 154 -9.58 -1.54 -18.92
C GLU A 154 -9.86 -0.82 -17.61
N LEU A 155 -9.35 0.42 -17.50
CA LEU A 155 -9.58 1.31 -16.37
C LEU A 155 -10.54 2.44 -16.75
N GLY A 156 -11.45 2.75 -15.84
CA GLY A 156 -12.29 3.94 -15.89
C GLY A 156 -11.78 5.02 -14.95
N VAL A 157 -12.27 6.25 -15.16
CA VAL A 157 -12.02 7.39 -14.28
C VAL A 157 -13.31 7.75 -13.56
N LEU A 158 -13.25 7.86 -12.24
CA LEU A 158 -14.39 8.33 -11.45
C LEU A 158 -14.70 9.79 -11.79
N PRO A 159 -15.99 10.17 -11.89
CA PRO A 159 -16.36 11.56 -12.13
C PRO A 159 -15.98 12.49 -10.96
N TYR A 160 -15.77 11.91 -9.78
CA TYR A 160 -15.27 12.61 -8.60
C TYR A 160 -14.12 11.85 -7.99
N PRO A 161 -12.99 12.50 -7.67
CA PRO A 161 -11.89 11.85 -6.97
C PRO A 161 -12.35 11.42 -5.58
N MET A 162 -12.02 10.18 -5.22
CA MET A 162 -12.32 9.61 -3.90
C MET A 162 -11.04 9.64 -3.05
N HIS A 163 -10.82 10.76 -2.37
CA HIS A 163 -9.65 10.95 -1.50
C HIS A 163 -10.12 11.17 -0.06
N GLY A 164 -9.74 10.27 0.85
CA GLY A 164 -10.10 10.31 2.26
C GLY A 164 -11.60 10.06 2.56
N LYS A 165 -12.38 9.70 1.55
CA LYS A 165 -13.82 9.47 1.72
C LYS A 165 -14.11 8.03 2.13
N PRO A 166 -14.91 7.81 3.20
CA PRO A 166 -15.25 6.46 3.60
C PRO A 166 -16.29 5.84 2.65
N SER A 167 -16.19 4.54 2.46
CA SER A 167 -17.20 3.74 1.76
C SER A 167 -17.38 2.40 2.47
N TRP A 168 -18.56 1.82 2.30
CA TRP A 168 -18.83 0.46 2.71
C TRP A 168 -18.53 -0.49 1.57
N VAL A 169 -17.78 -1.55 1.86
CA VAL A 169 -17.50 -2.64 0.94
C VAL A 169 -18.23 -3.88 1.42
N GLU A 170 -18.99 -4.50 0.54
CA GLU A 170 -19.59 -5.82 0.72
C GLU A 170 -18.76 -6.84 -0.07
N HIS A 171 -18.54 -8.02 0.49
CA HIS A 171 -17.69 -9.05 -0.08
C HIS A 171 -18.29 -10.45 0.16
N SER A 172 -17.80 -11.44 -0.59
CA SER A 172 -18.27 -12.82 -0.55
C SER A 172 -17.76 -13.64 0.64
N ASN A 173 -16.95 -13.07 1.52
CA ASN A 173 -16.26 -13.76 2.60
C ASN A 173 -15.41 -14.96 2.12
N GLN A 174 -14.75 -14.80 0.97
CA GLN A 174 -13.90 -15.81 0.36
C GLN A 174 -12.50 -15.26 0.08
N GLY A 175 -11.48 -16.14 0.03
CA GLY A 175 -10.11 -15.78 -0.25
C GLY A 175 -9.57 -14.77 0.77
N VAL A 176 -9.05 -13.63 0.30
CA VAL A 176 -8.47 -12.58 1.16
C VAL A 176 -9.49 -11.88 2.08
N PHE A 177 -10.79 -12.15 1.91
CA PHE A 177 -11.86 -11.60 2.73
C PHE A 177 -12.41 -12.59 3.75
N GLU A 178 -11.86 -13.80 3.81
CA GLU A 178 -12.30 -14.83 4.75
C GLU A 178 -12.12 -14.36 6.20
N GLY A 179 -13.16 -14.57 7.01
CA GLY A 179 -13.16 -14.18 8.42
C GLY A 179 -13.43 -12.68 8.69
N LEU A 180 -13.57 -11.85 7.65
CA LEU A 180 -13.95 -10.45 7.83
C LEU A 180 -15.47 -10.31 8.00
N PRO A 181 -15.94 -9.24 8.70
CA PRO A 181 -17.37 -8.92 8.74
C PRO A 181 -17.92 -8.76 7.32
N PRO A 182 -19.17 -9.18 7.03
CA PRO A 182 -19.75 -9.16 5.69
C PRO A 182 -19.75 -7.78 5.03
N LYS A 183 -19.62 -6.73 5.83
CA LYS A 183 -19.57 -5.34 5.41
C LYS A 183 -18.50 -4.60 6.20
N VAL A 184 -17.51 -4.06 5.51
CA VAL A 184 -16.39 -3.32 6.10
C VAL A 184 -16.37 -1.88 5.61
N LYS A 185 -16.06 -0.95 6.52
CA LYS A 185 -15.87 0.46 6.19
C LYS A 185 -14.42 0.69 5.82
N VAL A 186 -14.17 1.22 4.63
CA VAL A 186 -12.83 1.49 4.11
C VAL A 186 -12.66 2.96 3.74
N GLY A 187 -11.45 3.49 3.88
CA GLY A 187 -11.07 4.77 3.31
C GLY A 187 -10.66 4.61 1.85
N ARG A 188 -11.23 5.42 0.97
CA ARG A 188 -10.90 5.40 -0.47
C ARG A 188 -9.96 6.53 -0.82
N TYR A 189 -8.95 6.21 -1.65
CA TYR A 189 -7.94 7.15 -2.12
C TYR A 189 -7.62 6.84 -3.59
N HIS A 190 -8.59 7.00 -4.49
CA HIS A 190 -8.38 6.71 -5.91
C HIS A 190 -9.30 7.52 -6.82
N SER A 191 -8.87 7.73 -8.05
CA SER A 191 -9.67 8.26 -9.15
C SER A 191 -9.87 7.24 -10.27
N LEU A 192 -8.94 6.26 -10.39
CA LEU A 192 -9.04 5.18 -11.36
C LEU A 192 -9.71 3.95 -10.72
N TYR A 193 -10.43 3.19 -11.53
CA TYR A 193 -11.01 1.91 -11.13
C TYR A 193 -11.06 0.94 -12.30
N ALA A 194 -11.06 -0.36 -12.03
CA ALA A 194 -11.22 -1.38 -13.04
C ALA A 194 -12.68 -1.45 -13.52
N LEU A 195 -12.89 -1.44 -14.83
CA LEU A 195 -14.21 -1.62 -15.43
C LEU A 195 -14.62 -3.08 -15.31
N ARG A 196 -15.75 -3.34 -14.63
CA ARG A 196 -16.18 -4.70 -14.31
C ARG A 196 -16.46 -5.56 -15.54
N ASP A 197 -17.04 -4.96 -16.57
CA ASP A 197 -17.37 -5.60 -17.86
C ASP A 197 -16.15 -5.75 -18.80
N LYS A 198 -15.02 -5.22 -18.38
CA LYS A 198 -13.73 -5.25 -19.08
C LYS A 198 -12.63 -5.93 -18.27
N LEU A 199 -12.99 -6.67 -17.24
CA LEU A 199 -12.00 -7.48 -16.52
C LEU A 199 -11.51 -8.61 -17.42
N PRO A 200 -10.22 -8.95 -17.35
CA PRO A 200 -9.69 -10.11 -18.07
C PRO A 200 -10.36 -11.40 -17.59
N ALA A 201 -10.46 -12.38 -18.47
CA ALA A 201 -11.05 -13.69 -18.21
C ALA A 201 -10.19 -14.51 -17.24
#